data_8e6162d904f9a700522e588484e593ca
#
_entry.id   8e6162d904f9a700522e588484e593ca
#
_cell.length_a   1.000
_cell.length_b   1.000
_cell.length_c   1.000
_cell.angle_alpha   90.00
_cell.angle_beta   90.00
_cell.angle_gamma   90.00
#
_symmetry.space_group_name_H-M   'P 1'
#
loop_
_entity.id
_entity.type
_entity.pdbx_description
1 polymer ?
#
loop_
_entity_poly.entity_id
_entity_poly.type
_entity_poly.pdbx_seq_one_letter_code
_entity_poly.pdbx_strand_id
1 'polypeptide(L)'
;EMCIRDREFRRAPKMRKERGKPVASRRPTIHAPGLYNPFTDKLHHPARLEGKRGKKGSLACVARSCSLREAETNEKAKQALQKEWDRLRRQGTWDETKVESKREVLARYRKLGRKAHFGRIFAILVEKNSELDENDPNRKFKGRAVFDGSDVRDENKEVALFQELSSCPATMQASKAADVWGMIEGHSTQQADAVQAYTQSKLGGTDTWVSLPKDAWPESWRHLGYDDPVCPLVLALYGHPDSGGYWEKHCDAHLKSVGFEPIRPWRSCYYHADLDLF
;
A
#
# COMPACT_ATOMS: atom_id res chain seq x y z
N GLU A 1 -1.83 2.64 -16.79
CA GLU A 1 -3.26 2.74 -16.39
C GLU A 1 -3.33 2.44 -14.90
N MET A 2 -3.69 3.44 -14.12
CA MET A 2 -3.95 3.30 -12.70
C MET A 2 -5.22 2.47 -12.57
N CYS A 3 -5.11 1.21 -12.12
CA CYS A 3 -6.25 0.33 -11.95
C CYS A 3 -7.08 0.78 -10.73
N ILE A 4 -7.81 1.86 -10.90
CA ILE A 4 -8.98 2.17 -10.11
C ILE A 4 -10.08 1.30 -10.73
N ARG A 5 -10.63 0.35 -9.98
CA ARG A 5 -11.79 -0.41 -10.47
C ARG A 5 -12.89 0.60 -10.75
N ASP A 6 -13.20 0.80 -12.04
CA ASP A 6 -14.33 1.59 -12.51
C ASP A 6 -15.61 1.15 -11.80
N ARG A 7 -16.00 1.92 -10.79
CA ARG A 7 -17.41 2.01 -10.44
C ARG A 7 -17.89 3.27 -11.13
N GLU A 8 -18.79 3.09 -12.10
CA GLU A 8 -19.48 4.13 -12.84
C GLU A 8 -19.82 5.32 -11.93
N PHE A 9 -19.31 6.49 -12.28
CA PHE A 9 -19.76 7.77 -11.74
C PHE A 9 -21.20 7.98 -12.16
N ARG A 10 -22.16 7.49 -11.38
CA ARG A 10 -23.57 7.87 -11.56
C ARG A 10 -23.75 9.24 -10.94
N ARG A 11 -24.01 10.24 -11.78
CA ARG A 11 -24.50 11.55 -11.34
C ARG A 11 -25.69 11.32 -10.42
N ALA A 12 -25.66 11.92 -9.23
CA ALA A 12 -26.82 11.94 -8.34
C ALA A 12 -28.02 12.54 -9.07
N PRO A 13 -29.21 11.95 -8.94
CA PRO A 13 -30.41 12.47 -9.60
C PRO A 13 -30.73 13.85 -9.03
N LYS A 14 -31.01 14.83 -9.92
CA LYS A 14 -31.48 16.15 -9.53
C LYS A 14 -32.81 16.02 -8.79
N MET A 15 -32.82 16.23 -7.49
CA MET A 15 -34.06 16.26 -6.71
C MET A 15 -34.89 17.50 -7.06
N ARG A 16 -36.15 17.25 -7.41
CA ARG A 16 -37.19 18.24 -7.67
C ARG A 16 -37.50 18.96 -6.37
N LYS A 17 -37.45 20.28 -6.36
CA LYS A 17 -37.86 21.13 -5.23
C LYS A 17 -39.33 20.97 -4.94
N GLU A 18 -39.68 20.24 -3.91
CA GLU A 18 -41.02 20.39 -3.27
C GLU A 18 -40.87 21.29 -2.03
N ARG A 19 -41.63 22.39 -2.02
CA ARG A 19 -41.73 23.29 -0.87
C ARG A 19 -42.61 22.62 0.18
N GLY A 20 -42.03 22.15 1.26
CA GLY A 20 -42.74 21.60 2.42
C GLY A 20 -42.06 22.00 3.72
N LYS A 21 -42.79 22.76 4.53
CA LYS A 21 -42.70 23.15 5.96
C LYS A 21 -41.40 22.79 6.74
N PRO A 22 -40.93 23.69 7.60
CA PRO A 22 -39.70 23.44 8.39
C PRO A 22 -39.93 22.32 9.41
N VAL A 23 -39.30 21.20 9.18
CA VAL A 23 -39.17 20.14 10.18
C VAL A 23 -37.98 20.48 11.06
N ALA A 24 -38.20 20.49 12.37
CA ALA A 24 -37.14 20.71 13.37
C ALA A 24 -35.93 19.83 13.08
N SER A 25 -34.79 20.47 12.87
CA SER A 25 -33.51 19.78 12.56
C SER A 25 -33.06 18.94 13.74
N ARG A 26 -33.33 17.65 13.73
CA ARG A 26 -32.52 16.70 14.49
C ARG A 26 -31.17 16.64 13.78
N ARG A 27 -30.13 17.18 14.39
CA ARG A 27 -28.75 17.04 13.91
C ARG A 27 -28.48 15.54 13.74
N PRO A 28 -28.05 15.07 12.56
CA PRO A 28 -27.61 13.69 12.42
C PRO A 28 -26.34 13.52 13.26
N THR A 29 -26.36 12.62 14.21
CA THR A 29 -25.17 12.22 14.96
C THR A 29 -24.33 11.36 14.03
N ILE A 30 -23.33 11.95 13.38
CA ILE A 30 -22.38 11.21 12.54
C ILE A 30 -21.40 10.53 13.48
N HIS A 31 -21.57 9.25 13.71
CA HIS A 31 -20.58 8.42 14.39
C HIS A 31 -19.61 7.84 13.36
N ALA A 32 -18.54 8.57 13.09
CA ALA A 32 -17.39 7.97 12.41
C ALA A 32 -16.65 7.01 13.38
N PRO A 33 -16.27 5.79 12.95
CA PRO A 33 -15.53 4.87 13.79
C PRO A 33 -14.19 5.49 14.19
N GLY A 34 -13.93 5.56 15.50
CA GLY A 34 -12.62 5.97 16.03
C GLY A 34 -12.45 7.46 16.34
N LEU A 35 -13.51 8.29 16.35
CA LEU A 35 -13.39 9.67 16.76
C LEU A 35 -13.32 9.81 18.30
N TYR A 36 -12.25 10.46 18.78
CA TYR A 36 -12.10 10.90 20.15
C TYR A 36 -13.15 11.96 20.47
N ASN A 37 -13.90 11.79 21.54
CA ASN A 37 -14.82 12.81 22.03
C ASN A 37 -14.13 13.66 23.09
N PRO A 38 -13.74 14.92 22.78
CA PRO A 38 -13.00 15.78 23.69
C PRO A 38 -13.81 16.19 24.93
N PHE A 39 -15.15 16.03 24.91
CA PHE A 39 -16.00 16.39 26.06
C PHE A 39 -16.15 15.24 27.07
N THR A 40 -15.80 14.02 26.73
CA THR A 40 -15.96 12.88 27.63
C THR A 40 -14.64 12.18 27.96
N ASP A 41 -13.53 12.65 27.39
CA ASP A 41 -12.19 12.04 27.49
C ASP A 41 -12.17 10.52 27.25
N LYS A 42 -13.09 10.03 26.42
CA LYS A 42 -13.25 8.59 26.10
C LYS A 42 -13.24 8.39 24.61
N LEU A 43 -12.43 7.44 24.19
CA LEU A 43 -12.45 6.93 22.82
C LEU A 43 -13.76 6.12 22.62
N HIS A 44 -14.72 6.67 21.90
CA HIS A 44 -15.92 5.94 21.50
C HIS A 44 -15.61 5.06 20.30
N HIS A 45 -15.17 3.83 20.55
CA HIS A 45 -15.07 2.81 19.51
C HIS A 45 -16.47 2.15 19.36
N PRO A 46 -17.05 2.06 18.15
CA PRO A 46 -18.37 1.44 17.94
C PRO A 46 -18.46 0.03 18.54
N ALA A 47 -17.36 -0.72 18.45
CA ALA A 47 -17.21 -2.05 19.03
C ALA A 47 -17.43 -2.11 20.54
N ARG A 48 -17.18 -1.00 21.28
CA ARG A 48 -17.36 -0.96 22.74
C ARG A 48 -18.80 -0.70 23.16
N LEU A 49 -19.63 -0.14 22.25
CA LEU A 49 -21.06 0.10 22.51
C LEU A 49 -21.90 -1.14 22.22
N GLU A 50 -21.52 -1.95 21.23
CA GLU A 50 -22.22 -3.19 20.88
C GLU A 50 -21.97 -4.30 21.91
N GLY A 51 -20.81 -4.37 22.56
CA GLY A 51 -20.48 -5.35 23.60
C GLY A 51 -21.37 -5.28 24.85
N LYS A 52 -22.18 -4.23 25.02
CA LYS A 52 -23.16 -4.10 26.12
C LYS A 52 -24.56 -4.61 25.75
N ARG A 53 -24.82 -4.96 24.50
CA ARG A 53 -26.16 -5.41 24.01
C ARG A 53 -26.15 -6.85 23.48
N GLY A 54 -25.44 -7.76 24.11
CA GLY A 54 -25.58 -9.21 23.91
C GLY A 54 -25.05 -9.76 22.59
N LYS A 55 -24.19 -10.72 22.69
CA LYS A 55 -23.82 -11.83 21.78
C LYS A 55 -23.41 -11.58 20.31
N LYS A 56 -23.25 -10.35 19.82
CA LYS A 56 -22.50 -10.12 18.58
C LYS A 56 -21.15 -9.53 18.97
N GLY A 57 -20.13 -10.37 18.95
CA GLY A 57 -18.76 -9.98 19.27
C GLY A 57 -18.34 -8.79 18.41
N SER A 58 -17.69 -7.82 19.02
CA SER A 58 -17.06 -6.70 18.31
C SER A 58 -16.01 -7.26 17.37
N LEU A 59 -16.14 -7.00 16.08
CA LEU A 59 -15.13 -7.33 15.08
C LEU A 59 -13.89 -6.46 15.35
N ALA A 60 -12.93 -7.01 16.09
CA ALA A 60 -11.70 -6.29 16.44
C ALA A 60 -10.69 -6.22 15.28
N CYS A 61 -10.96 -6.88 14.14
CA CYS A 61 -10.06 -6.96 12.97
C CYS A 61 -8.62 -7.31 13.37
N VAL A 62 -8.46 -8.28 14.27
CA VAL A 62 -7.14 -8.68 14.79
C VAL A 62 -6.33 -9.34 13.68
N ALA A 63 -5.12 -8.83 13.46
CA ALA A 63 -4.17 -9.44 12.55
C ALA A 63 -3.09 -10.17 13.36
N ARG A 64 -3.01 -11.49 13.20
CA ARG A 64 -1.98 -12.34 13.82
C ARG A 64 -0.80 -12.46 12.86
N SER A 65 0.39 -12.17 13.33
CA SER A 65 1.62 -12.48 12.59
C SER A 65 1.86 -14.00 12.61
N CYS A 66 2.11 -14.59 11.46
CA CYS A 66 2.33 -16.01 11.28
C CYS A 66 3.79 -16.28 10.92
N SER A 67 4.33 -17.39 11.39
CA SER A 67 5.66 -17.84 10.96
C SER A 67 5.59 -18.39 9.53
N LEU A 68 6.69 -18.32 8.79
CA LEU A 68 6.77 -18.95 7.47
C LEU A 68 6.69 -20.48 7.55
N ARG A 69 7.09 -21.09 8.67
CA ARG A 69 6.90 -22.53 8.93
C ARG A 69 5.42 -22.94 8.97
N GLU A 70 4.53 -22.05 9.39
CA GLU A 70 3.09 -22.29 9.37
C GLU A 70 2.58 -22.46 7.93
N ALA A 71 3.20 -21.81 6.95
CA ALA A 71 2.87 -21.99 5.54
C ALA A 71 3.26 -23.38 5.01
N GLU A 72 4.20 -24.09 5.64
CA GLU A 72 4.57 -25.46 5.26
C GLU A 72 3.47 -26.47 5.61
N THR A 73 2.74 -26.22 6.68
CA THR A 73 1.69 -27.10 7.20
C THR A 73 0.27 -26.66 6.87
N ASN A 74 0.07 -25.40 6.49
CA ASN A 74 -1.23 -24.83 6.22
C ASN A 74 -1.35 -24.42 4.73
N GLU A 75 -2.17 -25.16 4.00
CA GLU A 75 -2.32 -24.96 2.55
C GLU A 75 -2.89 -23.57 2.19
N LYS A 76 -3.81 -23.02 3.00
CA LYS A 76 -4.35 -21.65 2.80
C LYS A 76 -3.25 -20.60 2.95
N ALA A 77 -2.36 -20.78 3.91
CA ALA A 77 -1.22 -19.90 4.15
C ALA A 77 -0.19 -19.98 3.00
N LYS A 78 0.13 -21.19 2.54
CA LYS A 78 1.00 -21.43 1.39
C LYS A 78 0.48 -20.79 0.12
N GLN A 79 -0.80 -20.97 -0.18
CA GLN A 79 -1.47 -20.37 -1.33
C GLN A 79 -1.46 -18.83 -1.26
N ALA A 80 -1.62 -18.25 -0.07
CA ALA A 80 -1.56 -16.81 0.11
C ALA A 80 -0.17 -16.22 -0.20
N LEU A 81 0.90 -16.93 0.19
CA LEU A 81 2.28 -16.55 -0.17
C LEU A 81 2.54 -16.73 -1.66
N GLN A 82 2.18 -17.88 -2.22
CA GLN A 82 2.38 -18.16 -3.65
C GLN A 82 1.66 -17.12 -4.53
N LYS A 83 0.42 -16.80 -4.18
CA LYS A 83 -0.36 -15.75 -4.89
C LYS A 83 0.34 -14.39 -4.90
N GLU A 84 1.02 -14.03 -3.82
CA GLU A 84 1.79 -12.78 -3.74
C GLU A 84 3.01 -12.82 -4.65
N TRP A 85 3.82 -13.90 -4.60
CA TRP A 85 4.97 -14.08 -5.46
C TRP A 85 4.60 -14.06 -6.95
N ASP A 86 3.57 -14.81 -7.34
CA ASP A 86 3.09 -14.88 -8.72
C ASP A 86 2.55 -13.53 -9.22
N ARG A 87 1.93 -12.77 -8.33
CA ARG A 87 1.46 -11.44 -8.65
C ARG A 87 2.60 -10.49 -8.96
N LEU A 88 3.62 -10.42 -8.08
CA LEU A 88 4.77 -9.54 -8.26
C LEU A 88 5.59 -9.92 -9.49
N ARG A 89 5.73 -11.21 -9.78
CA ARG A 89 6.36 -11.71 -11.01
C ARG A 89 5.61 -11.26 -12.27
N ARG A 90 4.29 -11.43 -12.28
CA ARG A 90 3.47 -10.99 -13.43
C ARG A 90 3.53 -9.49 -13.67
N GLN A 91 3.75 -8.70 -12.62
CA GLN A 91 3.97 -7.26 -12.74
C GLN A 91 5.37 -6.90 -13.25
N GLY A 92 6.31 -7.83 -13.26
CA GLY A 92 7.70 -7.53 -13.57
C GLY A 92 8.38 -6.69 -12.50
N THR A 93 8.06 -6.93 -11.22
CA THR A 93 8.61 -6.16 -10.10
C THR A 93 10.14 -6.26 -10.05
N TRP A 94 10.69 -7.39 -10.45
CA TRP A 94 12.11 -7.64 -10.71
C TRP A 94 12.28 -8.41 -12.00
N ASP A 95 13.46 -8.37 -12.59
CA ASP A 95 13.75 -9.05 -13.86
C ASP A 95 14.55 -10.33 -13.62
N GLU A 96 13.84 -11.46 -13.51
CA GLU A 96 14.43 -12.79 -13.29
C GLU A 96 15.28 -13.28 -14.48
N THR A 97 15.09 -12.70 -15.67
CA THR A 97 15.87 -13.08 -16.86
C THR A 97 17.29 -12.55 -16.86
N LYS A 98 17.53 -11.50 -16.06
CA LYS A 98 18.84 -10.87 -15.86
C LYS A 98 19.50 -11.30 -14.54
N VAL A 99 19.28 -12.54 -14.14
CA VAL A 99 19.95 -13.09 -12.97
C VAL A 99 21.44 -13.25 -13.20
N GLU A 100 22.22 -12.82 -12.23
CA GLU A 100 23.68 -12.93 -12.23
C GLU A 100 24.21 -13.31 -10.84
N SER A 101 25.46 -13.79 -10.79
CA SER A 101 26.15 -13.94 -9.52
C SER A 101 26.39 -12.58 -8.87
N LYS A 102 25.99 -12.41 -7.60
CA LYS A 102 26.21 -11.17 -6.85
C LYS A 102 27.68 -10.73 -6.88
N ARG A 103 28.61 -11.68 -6.82
CA ARG A 103 30.04 -11.41 -6.88
C ARG A 103 30.44 -10.74 -8.19
N GLU A 104 29.90 -11.19 -9.30
CA GLU A 104 30.21 -10.65 -10.63
C GLU A 104 29.61 -9.27 -10.81
N VAL A 105 28.37 -9.06 -10.37
CA VAL A 105 27.73 -7.76 -10.38
C VAL A 105 28.51 -6.74 -9.55
N LEU A 106 28.90 -7.09 -8.33
CA LEU A 106 29.72 -6.24 -7.47
C LEU A 106 31.05 -5.85 -8.15
N ALA A 107 31.75 -6.83 -8.75
CA ALA A 107 33.02 -6.58 -9.44
C ALA A 107 32.82 -5.65 -10.65
N ARG A 108 31.74 -5.84 -11.41
CA ARG A 108 31.40 -5.00 -12.56
C ARG A 108 31.14 -3.56 -12.17
N TYR A 109 30.32 -3.29 -11.13
CA TYR A 109 30.00 -1.92 -10.70
C TYR A 109 31.22 -1.20 -10.14
N ARG A 110 32.08 -1.90 -9.37
CA ARG A 110 33.36 -1.33 -8.91
C ARG A 110 34.28 -0.95 -10.07
N LYS A 111 34.44 -1.84 -11.05
CA LYS A 111 35.24 -1.58 -12.23
C LYS A 111 34.74 -0.38 -13.05
N LEU A 112 33.43 -0.20 -13.12
CA LEU A 112 32.81 0.91 -13.84
C LEU A 112 32.76 2.21 -13.01
N GLY A 113 33.10 2.20 -11.73
CA GLY A 113 32.95 3.35 -10.84
C GLY A 113 31.48 3.79 -10.67
N ARG A 114 30.51 2.89 -10.91
CA ARG A 114 29.09 3.14 -10.78
C ARG A 114 28.57 2.62 -9.45
N LYS A 115 27.58 3.33 -8.89
CA LYS A 115 26.90 2.89 -7.68
C LYS A 115 25.84 1.85 -7.97
N ALA A 116 25.68 0.90 -7.06
CA ALA A 116 24.57 -0.06 -7.06
C ALA A 116 24.18 -0.41 -5.62
N HIS A 117 22.91 -0.67 -5.41
CA HIS A 117 22.38 -1.14 -4.14
C HIS A 117 22.09 -2.64 -4.21
N PHE A 118 22.40 -3.35 -3.13
CA PHE A 118 22.18 -4.79 -2.98
C PHE A 118 21.32 -5.02 -1.73
N GLY A 119 20.11 -5.50 -1.93
CA GLY A 119 19.18 -5.83 -0.87
C GLY A 119 18.62 -7.24 -1.05
N ARG A 120 17.72 -7.62 -0.17
CA ARG A 120 16.99 -8.89 -0.26
C ARG A 120 15.48 -8.66 -0.20
N ILE A 121 14.75 -9.59 -0.78
CA ILE A 121 13.30 -9.67 -0.64
C ILE A 121 13.00 -10.82 0.32
N PHE A 122 12.05 -10.63 1.22
CA PHE A 122 11.56 -11.68 2.12
C PHE A 122 10.05 -11.66 2.20
N ALA A 123 9.47 -12.76 2.64
CA ALA A 123 8.03 -12.90 2.76
C ALA A 123 7.55 -12.63 4.19
N ILE A 124 6.40 -12.00 4.31
CA ILE A 124 5.65 -11.80 5.55
C ILE A 124 4.31 -12.49 5.40
N LEU A 125 3.88 -13.24 6.41
CA LEU A 125 2.59 -13.89 6.47
C LEU A 125 1.79 -13.36 7.65
N VAL A 126 0.53 -12.99 7.39
CA VAL A 126 -0.39 -12.50 8.40
C VAL A 126 -1.74 -13.18 8.23
N GLU A 127 -2.36 -13.59 9.32
CA GLU A 127 -3.75 -14.03 9.35
C GLU A 127 -4.63 -12.88 9.81
N LYS A 128 -5.51 -12.43 8.93
CA LYS A 128 -6.47 -11.35 9.20
C LYS A 128 -7.72 -11.90 9.86
N ASN A 129 -8.27 -11.13 10.80
CA ASN A 129 -9.46 -11.48 11.56
C ASN A 129 -9.30 -12.85 12.27
N SER A 130 -8.13 -13.06 12.88
CA SER A 130 -7.79 -14.31 13.58
C SER A 130 -8.68 -14.59 14.78
N GLU A 131 -9.45 -13.62 15.24
CA GLU A 131 -10.48 -13.74 16.28
C GLU A 131 -11.77 -14.43 15.82
N LEU A 132 -11.97 -14.57 14.51
CA LEU A 132 -13.15 -15.24 13.96
C LEU A 132 -12.93 -16.75 13.94
N ASP A 133 -14.03 -17.48 13.76
CA ASP A 133 -13.99 -18.94 13.55
C ASP A 133 -13.08 -19.31 12.37
N GLU A 134 -12.43 -20.47 12.43
CA GLU A 134 -11.50 -20.94 11.39
C GLU A 134 -12.14 -21.07 10.00
N ASN A 135 -13.45 -21.29 9.96
CA ASN A 135 -14.22 -21.43 8.73
C ASN A 135 -14.87 -20.11 8.28
N ASP A 136 -14.72 -19.02 9.04
CA ASP A 136 -15.28 -17.74 8.64
C ASP A 136 -14.59 -17.24 7.35
N PRO A 137 -15.35 -16.86 6.30
CA PRO A 137 -14.79 -16.40 5.03
C PRO A 137 -13.98 -15.09 5.13
N ASN A 138 -14.14 -14.34 6.21
CA ASN A 138 -13.39 -13.12 6.47
C ASN A 138 -12.04 -13.41 7.17
N ARG A 139 -11.89 -14.57 7.83
CA ARG A 139 -10.62 -15.03 8.39
C ARG A 139 -9.75 -15.58 7.27
N LYS A 140 -8.66 -14.90 6.95
CA LYS A 140 -7.84 -15.24 5.77
C LYS A 140 -6.38 -14.89 5.94
N PHE A 141 -5.53 -15.74 5.39
CA PHE A 141 -4.12 -15.46 5.29
C PHE A 141 -3.82 -14.40 4.22
N LYS A 142 -2.85 -13.56 4.50
CA LYS A 142 -2.31 -12.58 3.56
C LYS A 142 -0.79 -12.67 3.56
N GLY A 143 -0.23 -13.09 2.43
CA GLY A 143 1.20 -13.02 2.14
C GLY A 143 1.59 -11.62 1.64
N ARG A 144 2.81 -11.22 1.93
CA ARG A 144 3.47 -10.06 1.33
C ARG A 144 4.92 -10.41 1.08
N ALA A 145 5.45 -10.05 -0.08
CA ALA A 145 6.87 -10.02 -0.32
C ALA A 145 7.35 -8.56 -0.25
N VAL A 146 8.35 -8.31 0.56
CA VAL A 146 8.83 -6.96 0.89
C VAL A 146 10.35 -6.89 0.73
N PHE A 147 10.83 -5.72 0.37
CA PHE A 147 12.26 -5.42 0.32
C PHE A 147 12.76 -5.14 1.75
N ASP A 148 13.92 -5.70 2.12
CA ASP A 148 14.56 -5.41 3.40
C ASP A 148 15.36 -4.11 3.31
N GLY A 149 14.72 -3.01 3.64
CA GLY A 149 15.36 -1.69 3.65
C GLY A 149 16.33 -1.45 4.81
N SER A 150 16.36 -2.35 5.79
CA SER A 150 17.24 -2.20 6.97
C SER A 150 18.68 -2.69 6.74
N ASP A 151 18.88 -3.58 5.76
CA ASP A 151 20.20 -4.12 5.42
C ASP A 151 20.46 -4.05 3.91
N VAL A 152 20.65 -2.84 3.42
CA VAL A 152 21.04 -2.60 2.03
C VAL A 152 22.49 -2.20 1.97
N ARG A 153 23.25 -2.86 1.09
CA ARG A 153 24.67 -2.60 0.91
C ARG A 153 24.94 -2.01 -0.48
N ASP A 154 25.94 -1.16 -0.55
CA ASP A 154 26.44 -0.66 -1.84
C ASP A 154 27.41 -1.68 -2.51
N GLU A 155 27.99 -1.29 -3.64
CA GLU A 155 28.97 -2.09 -4.39
C GLU A 155 30.26 -2.37 -3.60
N ASN A 156 30.55 -1.60 -2.56
CA ASN A 156 31.70 -1.76 -1.66
C ASN A 156 31.37 -2.57 -0.40
N LYS A 157 30.11 -3.00 -0.25
CA LYS A 157 29.55 -3.67 0.93
C LYS A 157 29.38 -2.74 2.14
N GLU A 158 29.42 -1.43 1.93
CA GLU A 158 29.09 -0.43 2.93
C GLU A 158 27.57 -0.23 3.00
N VAL A 159 27.09 0.45 4.04
CA VAL A 159 25.66 0.77 4.15
C VAL A 159 25.27 1.71 3.02
N ALA A 160 24.27 1.32 2.25
CA ALA A 160 23.78 2.11 1.12
C ALA A 160 23.15 3.42 1.60
N LEU A 161 23.43 4.51 0.87
CA LEU A 161 22.83 5.82 1.10
C LEU A 161 21.68 6.02 0.12
N PHE A 162 20.50 6.34 0.63
CA PHE A 162 19.31 6.63 -0.14
C PHE A 162 19.06 8.12 -0.26
N GLN A 163 18.30 8.51 -1.27
CA GLN A 163 17.99 9.93 -1.56
C GLN A 163 16.83 10.42 -0.71
N GLU A 164 16.59 10.03 0.46
CA GLU A 164 15.49 10.51 1.34
C GLU A 164 14.22 10.97 0.57
N LEU A 165 13.81 10.20 -0.43
CA LEU A 165 12.57 10.43 -1.18
C LEU A 165 11.38 9.93 -0.34
N SER A 166 11.24 10.48 0.86
CA SER A 166 10.09 10.15 1.69
C SER A 166 8.82 10.68 1.05
N SER A 167 7.77 9.87 1.02
CA SER A 167 6.43 10.33 0.68
C SER A 167 5.93 11.29 1.77
N CYS A 168 5.25 12.34 1.34
CA CYS A 168 4.64 13.28 2.26
C CYS A 168 3.12 13.15 2.21
N PRO A 169 2.50 12.47 3.17
CA PRO A 169 1.04 12.38 3.22
C PRO A 169 0.41 13.75 3.44
N ALA A 170 -0.86 13.88 3.09
CA ALA A 170 -1.64 15.09 3.38
C ALA A 170 -1.62 15.43 4.87
N THR A 171 -1.58 16.71 5.18
CA THR A 171 -1.63 17.15 6.58
C THR A 171 -3.00 16.89 7.18
N MET A 172 -3.08 16.84 8.52
CA MET A 172 -4.36 16.70 9.22
C MET A 172 -5.31 17.89 8.92
N GLN A 173 -4.77 19.09 8.71
CA GLN A 173 -5.55 20.25 8.32
C GLN A 173 -6.19 20.06 6.94
N ALA A 174 -5.43 19.56 5.98
CA ALA A 174 -5.93 19.26 4.65
C ALA A 174 -7.00 18.15 4.68
N SER A 175 -6.79 17.11 5.48
CA SER A 175 -7.78 16.04 5.67
C SER A 175 -9.10 16.58 6.25
N LYS A 176 -9.02 17.45 7.26
CA LYS A 176 -10.21 18.11 7.82
C LYS A 176 -10.89 19.06 6.83
N ALA A 177 -10.12 19.73 5.97
CA ALA A 177 -10.69 20.57 4.91
C ALA A 177 -11.45 19.73 3.88
N ALA A 178 -10.92 18.55 3.51
CA ALA A 178 -11.64 17.62 2.64
C ALA A 178 -12.96 17.13 3.25
N ASP A 179 -12.96 16.82 4.57
CA ASP A 179 -14.18 16.45 5.27
C ASP A 179 -15.23 17.59 5.24
N VAL A 180 -14.79 18.83 5.51
CA VAL A 180 -15.66 20.03 5.47
C VAL A 180 -16.19 20.26 4.05
N TRP A 181 -15.32 20.13 3.02
CA TRP A 181 -15.72 20.23 1.62
C TRP A 181 -16.80 19.22 1.26
N GLY A 182 -16.62 17.98 1.69
CA GLY A 182 -17.63 16.93 1.47
C GLY A 182 -18.94 17.11 2.23
N MET A 183 -18.99 18.02 3.21
CA MET A 183 -20.23 18.38 3.96
C MET A 183 -21.01 19.54 3.34
N ILE A 184 -20.49 20.22 2.32
CA ILE A 184 -21.19 21.27 1.60
C ILE A 184 -22.38 20.65 0.84
N GLU A 185 -23.51 21.37 0.77
CA GLU A 185 -24.71 20.86 0.06
C GLU A 185 -24.37 20.53 -1.40
N GLY A 186 -24.71 19.32 -1.81
CA GLY A 186 -24.42 18.80 -3.16
C GLY A 186 -23.07 18.08 -3.30
N HIS A 187 -22.24 18.09 -2.27
CA HIS A 187 -20.97 17.36 -2.24
C HIS A 187 -21.09 16.03 -1.48
N SER A 188 -20.12 15.16 -1.67
CA SER A 188 -19.99 13.92 -0.89
C SER A 188 -18.52 13.53 -0.79
N THR A 189 -18.15 12.86 0.29
CA THR A 189 -16.81 12.32 0.48
C THR A 189 -16.74 10.86 0.02
N GLN A 190 -15.73 10.53 -0.76
CA GLN A 190 -15.43 9.16 -1.17
C GLN A 190 -14.03 8.76 -0.68
N GLN A 191 -13.85 7.49 -0.38
CA GLN A 191 -12.58 6.91 -0.01
C GLN A 191 -12.24 5.79 -0.98
N ALA A 192 -11.02 5.82 -1.53
CA ALA A 192 -10.48 4.78 -2.37
C ALA A 192 -9.07 4.40 -1.91
N ASP A 193 -8.70 3.13 -2.07
CA ASP A 193 -7.35 2.63 -1.81
C ASP A 193 -6.67 2.30 -3.14
N ALA A 194 -5.46 2.80 -3.32
CA ALA A 194 -4.67 2.50 -4.51
C ALA A 194 -4.19 1.04 -4.46
N VAL A 195 -4.68 0.22 -5.37
CA VAL A 195 -4.30 -1.19 -5.44
C VAL A 195 -2.82 -1.30 -5.77
N GLN A 196 -2.01 -1.85 -4.84
CA GLN A 196 -0.58 -2.10 -5.06
C GLN A 196 0.22 -0.82 -5.40
N ALA A 197 -0.07 0.26 -4.71
CA ALA A 197 0.45 1.60 -4.98
C ALA A 197 1.92 1.63 -5.44
N TYR A 198 2.85 1.13 -4.65
CA TYR A 198 4.28 1.23 -4.98
C TYR A 198 4.66 0.53 -6.28
N THR A 199 4.16 -0.69 -6.50
CA THR A 199 4.50 -1.46 -7.71
C THR A 199 3.86 -0.95 -9.00
N GLN A 200 3.10 0.14 -8.95
CA GLN A 200 2.66 0.87 -10.14
C GLN A 200 3.76 1.81 -10.68
N SER A 201 4.74 2.15 -9.86
CA SER A 201 5.83 3.05 -10.24
C SER A 201 7.13 2.30 -10.52
N LYS A 202 7.88 2.77 -11.53
CA LYS A 202 9.24 2.27 -11.76
C LYS A 202 10.16 2.74 -10.63
N LEU A 203 11.05 1.87 -10.20
CA LEU A 203 12.15 2.25 -9.34
C LEU A 203 13.16 3.04 -10.16
N GLY A 204 13.56 4.20 -9.68
CA GLY A 204 14.58 5.05 -10.30
C GLY A 204 15.82 5.16 -9.42
N GLY A 205 16.69 6.13 -9.74
CA GLY A 205 17.90 6.41 -8.96
C GLY A 205 19.00 5.37 -9.16
N THR A 206 19.60 4.89 -8.05
CA THR A 206 20.68 3.93 -8.07
C THR A 206 20.17 2.54 -8.46
N ASP A 207 20.90 1.87 -9.37
CA ASP A 207 20.57 0.50 -9.79
C ASP A 207 20.49 -0.42 -8.56
N THR A 208 19.34 -1.05 -8.36
CA THR A 208 19.09 -1.90 -7.19
C THR A 208 18.98 -3.37 -7.61
N TRP A 209 19.80 -4.21 -6.99
CA TRP A 209 19.85 -5.64 -7.20
C TRP A 209 19.29 -6.35 -5.97
N VAL A 210 18.48 -7.36 -6.18
CA VAL A 210 17.81 -8.09 -5.10
C VAL A 210 18.12 -9.58 -5.14
N SER A 211 18.36 -10.17 -3.97
CA SER A 211 18.34 -11.62 -3.78
C SER A 211 16.95 -12.05 -3.35
N LEU A 212 16.48 -13.16 -3.91
CA LEU A 212 15.22 -13.81 -3.53
C LEU A 212 15.52 -14.94 -2.54
N PRO A 213 14.60 -15.28 -1.63
CA PRO A 213 14.74 -16.47 -0.79
C PRO A 213 14.73 -17.74 -1.67
N LYS A 214 15.45 -18.77 -1.24
CA LYS A 214 15.68 -20.00 -2.05
C LYS A 214 14.38 -20.72 -2.45
N ASP A 215 13.38 -20.68 -1.59
CA ASP A 215 12.04 -21.24 -1.84
C ASP A 215 11.25 -20.49 -2.93
N ALA A 216 11.61 -19.23 -3.17
CA ALA A 216 11.03 -18.40 -4.24
C ALA A 216 11.87 -18.37 -5.53
N TRP A 217 12.96 -19.10 -5.62
CA TRP A 217 13.77 -19.13 -6.86
C TRP A 217 12.99 -19.78 -8.00
N PRO A 218 13.03 -19.19 -9.21
CA PRO A 218 12.57 -19.87 -10.42
C PRO A 218 13.33 -21.19 -10.63
N GLU A 219 12.69 -22.18 -11.23
CA GLU A 219 13.32 -23.46 -11.53
C GLU A 219 14.60 -23.30 -12.37
N SER A 220 14.58 -22.34 -13.32
CA SER A 220 15.73 -22.00 -14.15
C SER A 220 16.97 -21.58 -13.36
N TRP A 221 16.82 -21.00 -12.18
CA TRP A 221 17.94 -20.55 -11.37
C TRP A 221 18.67 -21.70 -10.66
N ARG A 222 17.98 -22.79 -10.38
CA ARG A 222 18.54 -23.95 -9.66
C ARG A 222 19.68 -24.62 -10.38
N HIS A 223 19.70 -24.48 -11.71
CA HIS A 223 20.73 -25.08 -12.58
C HIS A 223 21.90 -24.16 -12.90
N LEU A 224 21.85 -22.88 -12.47
CA LEU A 224 22.88 -21.89 -12.79
C LEU A 224 24.16 -22.02 -11.93
N GLY A 225 24.10 -22.77 -10.83
CA GLY A 225 25.26 -22.96 -9.95
C GLY A 225 25.70 -21.70 -9.18
N TYR A 226 24.84 -20.68 -9.09
CA TYR A 226 25.15 -19.49 -8.33
C TYR A 226 24.88 -19.70 -6.83
N ASP A 227 25.85 -19.33 -5.99
CA ASP A 227 25.68 -19.38 -4.53
C ASP A 227 24.75 -18.28 -4.01
N ASP A 228 24.82 -17.08 -4.59
CA ASP A 228 24.02 -15.89 -4.21
C ASP A 228 23.56 -15.16 -5.48
N PRO A 229 22.52 -15.68 -6.17
CA PRO A 229 21.98 -15.04 -7.37
C PRO A 229 21.23 -13.76 -7.00
N VAL A 230 21.43 -12.73 -7.84
CA VAL A 230 20.71 -11.45 -7.75
C VAL A 230 20.13 -11.07 -9.08
N CYS A 231 19.01 -10.35 -9.06
CA CYS A 231 18.38 -9.79 -10.25
C CYS A 231 18.04 -8.32 -10.04
N PRO A 232 17.87 -7.53 -11.13
CA PRO A 232 17.51 -6.12 -11.02
C PRO A 232 16.09 -5.95 -10.46
N LEU A 233 15.92 -5.05 -9.50
CA LEU A 233 14.62 -4.55 -9.06
C LEU A 233 14.14 -3.47 -10.03
N VAL A 234 12.96 -3.64 -10.62
CA VAL A 234 12.43 -2.81 -11.70
C VAL A 234 11.36 -1.84 -11.20
N LEU A 235 10.47 -2.33 -10.34
CA LEU A 235 9.39 -1.52 -9.78
C LEU A 235 9.68 -1.20 -8.32
N ALA A 236 9.13 -0.09 -7.85
CA ALA A 236 9.18 0.24 -6.45
C ALA A 236 8.45 -0.82 -5.63
N LEU A 237 9.06 -1.26 -4.54
CA LEU A 237 8.55 -2.35 -3.71
C LEU A 237 8.43 -1.89 -2.25
N TYR A 238 7.43 -2.40 -1.54
CA TYR A 238 7.27 -2.16 -0.11
C TYR A 238 8.55 -2.53 0.64
N GLY A 239 8.97 -1.63 1.54
CA GLY A 239 10.21 -1.76 2.31
C GLY A 239 11.45 -1.10 1.69
N HIS A 240 11.44 -0.80 0.38
CA HIS A 240 12.52 -0.02 -0.21
C HIS A 240 12.39 1.46 0.23
N PRO A 241 13.47 2.09 0.74
CA PRO A 241 13.40 3.43 1.32
C PRO A 241 12.82 4.50 0.39
N ASP A 242 13.16 4.48 -0.89
CA ASP A 242 12.71 5.50 -1.86
C ASP A 242 11.36 5.17 -2.51
N SER A 243 10.73 4.02 -2.23
CA SER A 243 9.49 3.59 -2.91
C SER A 243 8.34 4.57 -2.74
N GLY A 244 8.22 5.17 -1.55
CA GLY A 244 7.19 6.17 -1.27
C GLY A 244 7.29 7.40 -2.18
N GLY A 245 8.50 7.91 -2.37
CA GLY A 245 8.76 9.07 -3.22
C GLY A 245 8.51 8.79 -4.71
N TYR A 246 8.84 7.58 -5.19
CA TYR A 246 8.53 7.19 -6.58
C TYR A 246 7.03 7.03 -6.80
N TRP A 247 6.31 6.47 -5.84
CA TRP A 247 4.85 6.39 -5.88
C TRP A 247 4.22 7.80 -5.89
N GLU A 248 4.65 8.70 -5.01
CA GLU A 248 4.14 10.07 -4.96
C GLU A 248 4.31 10.79 -6.31
N LYS A 249 5.50 10.69 -6.92
CA LYS A 249 5.76 11.26 -8.26
C LYS A 249 4.86 10.63 -9.34
N HIS A 250 4.65 9.34 -9.29
CA HIS A 250 3.77 8.63 -10.22
C HIS A 250 2.32 9.08 -10.07
N CYS A 251 1.82 9.16 -8.84
CA CYS A 251 0.48 9.61 -8.52
C CYS A 251 0.25 11.07 -8.93
N ASP A 252 1.19 11.96 -8.60
CA ASP A 252 1.15 13.37 -8.99
C ASP A 252 1.08 13.55 -10.51
N ALA A 253 1.95 12.85 -11.24
CA ALA A 253 1.95 12.90 -12.71
C ALA A 253 0.62 12.41 -13.30
N HIS A 254 0.07 11.33 -12.76
CA HIS A 254 -1.22 10.81 -13.21
C HIS A 254 -2.37 11.77 -12.92
N LEU A 255 -2.47 12.30 -11.70
CA LEU A 255 -3.51 13.26 -11.32
C LEU A 255 -3.46 14.50 -12.22
N LYS A 256 -2.28 15.04 -12.47
CA LYS A 256 -2.10 16.17 -13.41
C LYS A 256 -2.54 15.83 -14.83
N SER A 257 -2.27 14.62 -15.29
CA SER A 257 -2.66 14.19 -16.64
C SER A 257 -4.17 14.10 -16.85
N VAL A 258 -4.94 13.96 -15.77
CA VAL A 258 -6.41 13.89 -15.81
C VAL A 258 -7.08 15.18 -15.33
N GLY A 259 -6.34 16.28 -15.22
CA GLY A 259 -6.86 17.62 -14.98
C GLY A 259 -6.85 18.10 -13.53
N PHE A 260 -6.28 17.35 -12.60
CA PHE A 260 -6.10 17.83 -11.24
C PHE A 260 -4.91 18.77 -11.12
N GLU A 261 -5.05 19.82 -10.34
CA GLU A 261 -3.99 20.75 -9.98
C GLU A 261 -3.64 20.64 -8.49
N PRO A 262 -2.33 20.67 -8.14
CA PRO A 262 -1.93 20.60 -6.74
C PRO A 262 -2.32 21.88 -6.00
N ILE A 263 -2.90 21.71 -4.81
CA ILE A 263 -3.28 22.84 -3.95
C ILE A 263 -2.07 23.31 -3.15
N ARG A 264 -1.62 24.51 -3.42
CA ARG A 264 -0.55 25.14 -2.62
C ARG A 264 -1.16 25.86 -1.41
N PRO A 265 -0.65 25.65 -0.19
CA PRO A 265 0.57 24.95 0.25
C PRO A 265 0.35 23.49 0.71
N TRP A 266 -0.74 22.84 0.40
CA TRP A 266 -1.08 21.50 0.91
C TRP A 266 -0.49 20.41 0.03
N ARG A 267 0.53 19.72 0.52
CA ARG A 267 1.12 18.58 -0.17
C ARG A 267 0.10 17.43 -0.27
N SER A 268 0.18 16.68 -1.37
CA SER A 268 -0.67 15.53 -1.65
C SER A 268 -2.18 15.85 -1.65
N CYS A 269 -2.53 17.11 -1.93
CA CYS A 269 -3.89 17.58 -2.11
C CYS A 269 -4.04 18.20 -3.48
N TYR A 270 -5.16 17.91 -4.13
CA TYR A 270 -5.40 18.30 -5.51
C TYR A 270 -6.82 18.78 -5.68
N TYR A 271 -7.05 19.62 -6.68
CA TYR A 271 -8.36 20.12 -7.05
C TYR A 271 -8.56 20.01 -8.55
N HIS A 272 -9.73 19.58 -8.97
CA HIS A 272 -10.13 19.53 -10.37
C HIS A 272 -11.25 20.54 -10.61
N ALA A 273 -10.97 21.64 -11.32
CA ALA A 273 -11.90 22.77 -11.46
C ALA A 273 -13.20 22.40 -12.21
N ASP A 274 -13.07 21.64 -13.32
CA ASP A 274 -14.25 21.31 -14.15
C ASP A 274 -15.20 20.29 -13.48
N LEU A 275 -14.68 19.44 -12.61
CA LEU A 275 -15.45 18.41 -11.91
C LEU A 275 -15.82 18.82 -10.48
N ASP A 276 -15.28 19.94 -9.98
CA ASP A 276 -15.41 20.41 -8.61
C ASP A 276 -15.06 19.33 -7.57
N LEU A 277 -13.90 18.67 -7.79
CA LEU A 277 -13.40 17.61 -6.93
C LEU A 277 -12.16 18.11 -6.15
N PHE A 278 -12.19 17.86 -4.83
CA PHE A 278 -11.07 18.11 -3.93
C PHE A 278 -10.45 16.81 -3.45
#